data_a788931d206e39fb20d864a012b1f881
#
_entry.id   a788931d206e39fb20d864a012b1f881
#
_cell.length_a   1.000
_cell.length_b   1.000
_cell.length_c   1.000
_cell.angle_alpha   90.00
_cell.angle_beta   90.00
_cell.angle_gamma   90.00
#
_symmetry.space_group_name_H-M   'P 1'
#
loop_
_entity.id
_entity.type
_entity.pdbx_description
1 polymer ?
#
loop_
_entity_poly.entity_id
_entity_poly.type
_entity_poly.pdbx_seq_one_letter_code
_entity_poly.pdbx_strand_id
1 'polypeptide(L)'
;VFNWGDPVIGVHRTYLTSNIRKGVIWSNTQSYSNPKVDEILAAAAVEPDMAKRTALYSEFQKIVVEDVPITFINASPYHTAYKDGLEGAPMGIWGPMHPMDTMSWKK
;
A
#
# COMPACT_ATOMS: atom_id res chain seq x y z
N VAL A 1 5.31 3.93 3.52
CA VAL A 1 5.73 2.67 2.91
C VAL A 1 4.64 1.65 3.12
N PHE A 2 4.10 1.13 2.04
CA PHE A 2 3.05 0.10 2.11
C PHE A 2 3.66 -1.22 1.65
N ASN A 3 3.87 -2.12 2.60
CA ASN A 3 4.40 -3.46 2.33
C ASN A 3 3.27 -4.48 2.05
N TRP A 4 2.06 -3.99 1.76
CA TRP A 4 0.87 -4.82 1.63
C TRP A 4 0.40 -4.85 0.18
N GLY A 5 0.02 -6.00 -0.31
CA GLY A 5 -0.47 -6.18 -1.68
C GLY A 5 -1.89 -5.68 -1.89
N ASP A 6 -2.66 -5.44 -0.82
CA ASP A 6 -4.03 -4.96 -0.90
C ASP A 6 -4.15 -3.52 -0.35
N PRO A 7 -4.71 -2.56 -1.13
CA PRO A 7 -4.90 -1.18 -0.70
C PRO A 7 -5.76 -1.03 0.57
N VAL A 8 -6.68 -1.95 0.85
CA VAL A 8 -7.50 -1.93 2.07
C VAL A 8 -6.63 -1.88 3.33
N ILE A 9 -5.52 -2.61 3.34
CA ILE A 9 -4.65 -2.69 4.51
C ILE A 9 -3.79 -1.42 4.67
N GLY A 10 -3.28 -0.88 3.57
CA GLY A 10 -2.32 0.22 3.59
C GLY A 10 -2.92 1.59 3.31
N VAL A 11 -3.62 1.73 2.18
CA VAL A 11 -4.14 3.01 1.69
C VAL A 11 -5.30 3.51 2.57
N HIS A 12 -6.28 2.65 2.88
CA HIS A 12 -7.43 3.04 3.70
C HIS A 12 -6.99 3.60 5.06
N ARG A 13 -5.97 3.01 5.67
CA ARG A 13 -5.43 3.48 6.95
C ARG A 13 -4.99 4.94 6.90
N THR A 14 -4.43 5.37 5.77
CA THR A 14 -3.88 6.71 5.61
C THR A 14 -4.94 7.77 5.29
N TYR A 15 -6.02 7.40 4.60
CA TYR A 15 -6.94 8.38 4.03
C TYR A 15 -8.36 8.38 4.63
N LEU A 16 -8.81 7.30 5.29
CA LEU A 16 -10.13 7.27 5.91
C LEU A 16 -10.24 8.27 7.06
N THR A 17 -11.32 9.04 7.09
CA THR A 17 -11.64 9.99 8.17
C THR A 17 -11.69 9.29 9.54
N SER A 18 -12.21 8.07 9.61
CA SER A 18 -12.30 7.27 10.83
C SER A 18 -10.94 6.91 11.46
N ASN A 19 -9.86 7.07 10.69
CA ASN A 19 -8.49 6.81 11.13
C ASN A 19 -7.75 8.06 11.62
N ILE A 20 -8.42 9.19 11.74
CA ILE A 20 -7.87 10.39 12.40
C ILE A 20 -7.82 10.12 13.90
N ARG A 21 -6.62 9.87 14.43
CA ARG A 21 -6.40 9.54 15.84
C ARG A 21 -5.21 10.30 16.38
N LYS A 22 -5.45 11.23 17.29
CA LYS A 22 -4.39 12.03 17.91
C LYS A 22 -3.39 11.13 18.65
N GLY A 23 -2.10 11.31 18.35
CA GLY A 23 -1.01 10.57 19.00
C GLY A 23 -0.78 9.15 18.49
N VAL A 24 -1.55 8.69 17.50
CA VAL A 24 -1.36 7.37 16.89
C VAL A 24 -0.53 7.52 15.61
N ILE A 25 0.63 6.87 15.60
CA ILE A 25 1.48 6.79 14.40
C ILE A 25 0.91 5.79 13.39
N TRP A 26 1.30 5.90 12.12
CA TRP A 26 0.88 4.99 11.04
C TRP A 26 -0.63 4.97 10.79
N SER A 27 -1.28 6.09 11.01
CA SER A 27 -2.70 6.30 10.77
C SER A 27 -2.90 7.51 9.85
N ASN A 28 -4.10 8.09 9.80
CA ASN A 28 -4.37 9.34 9.09
C ASN A 28 -3.81 10.53 9.88
N THR A 29 -2.48 10.65 9.92
CA THR A 29 -1.76 11.65 10.73
C THR A 29 -1.86 13.07 10.18
N GLN A 30 -2.15 13.22 8.90
CA GLN A 30 -2.41 14.50 8.24
C GLN A 30 -3.82 15.04 8.52
N SER A 31 -4.65 14.26 9.20
CA SER A 31 -6.06 14.61 9.51
C SER A 31 -6.90 14.93 8.27
N TYR A 32 -6.62 14.22 7.17
CA TYR A 32 -7.40 14.36 5.95
C TYR A 32 -8.80 13.80 6.14
N SER A 33 -9.81 14.55 5.69
CA SER A 33 -11.21 14.16 5.77
C SER A 33 -11.94 14.58 4.50
N ASN A 34 -12.45 13.60 3.77
CA ASN A 34 -13.27 13.84 2.58
C ASN A 34 -14.34 12.74 2.51
N PRO A 35 -15.64 13.07 2.70
CA PRO A 35 -16.72 12.09 2.71
C PRO A 35 -16.83 11.28 1.43
N LYS A 36 -16.48 11.88 0.27
CA LYS A 36 -16.50 11.15 -1.00
C LYS A 36 -15.39 10.10 -1.06
N VAL A 37 -14.23 10.39 -0.51
CA VAL A 37 -13.14 9.42 -0.37
C VAL A 37 -13.52 8.29 0.56
N ASP A 38 -14.14 8.60 1.70
CA ASP A 38 -14.64 7.58 2.64
C ASP A 38 -15.65 6.62 1.95
N GLU A 39 -16.59 7.16 1.17
CA GLU A 39 -17.57 6.38 0.42
C GLU A 39 -16.89 5.45 -0.61
N ILE A 40 -15.99 5.99 -1.42
CA ILE A 40 -15.27 5.22 -2.45
C ILE A 40 -14.43 4.10 -1.82
N LEU A 41 -13.69 4.40 -0.77
CA LEU A 41 -12.86 3.41 -0.09
C LEU A 41 -13.70 2.32 0.59
N ALA A 42 -14.85 2.68 1.18
CA ALA A 42 -15.78 1.70 1.75
C ALA A 42 -16.34 0.76 0.66
N ALA A 43 -16.75 1.31 -0.49
CA ALA A 43 -17.21 0.51 -1.63
C ALA A 43 -16.10 -0.41 -2.17
N ALA A 44 -14.88 0.10 -2.33
CA ALA A 44 -13.73 -0.67 -2.81
C ALA A 44 -13.32 -1.81 -1.88
N ALA A 45 -13.56 -1.68 -0.57
CA ALA A 45 -13.24 -2.71 0.41
C ALA A 45 -14.05 -4.00 0.23
N VAL A 46 -15.27 -3.88 -0.28
CA VAL A 46 -16.21 -5.01 -0.43
C VAL A 46 -16.47 -5.41 -1.89
N GLU A 47 -15.87 -4.72 -2.86
CA GLU A 47 -16.06 -5.00 -4.27
C GLU A 47 -15.19 -6.19 -4.72
N PRO A 48 -15.79 -7.34 -5.10
CA PRO A 48 -15.06 -8.51 -5.54
C PRO A 48 -14.61 -8.44 -7.01
N ASP A 49 -15.28 -7.65 -7.83
CA ASP A 49 -14.92 -7.49 -9.25
C ASP A 49 -13.69 -6.57 -9.38
N MET A 50 -12.61 -7.13 -9.92
CA MET A 50 -11.34 -6.40 -10.04
C MET A 50 -11.42 -5.17 -10.93
N ALA A 51 -12.23 -5.19 -12.00
CA ALA A 51 -12.35 -4.04 -12.90
C ALA A 51 -13.10 -2.89 -12.21
N LYS A 52 -14.18 -3.19 -11.53
CA LYS A 52 -14.93 -2.20 -10.74
C LYS A 52 -14.11 -1.67 -9.57
N ARG A 53 -13.43 -2.54 -8.86
CA ARG A 53 -12.54 -2.17 -7.76
C ARG A 53 -11.42 -1.25 -8.24
N THR A 54 -10.81 -1.53 -9.39
CA THR A 54 -9.80 -0.67 -10.01
C THR A 54 -10.36 0.70 -10.38
N ALA A 55 -11.59 0.75 -10.90
CA ALA A 55 -12.24 2.03 -11.22
C ALA A 55 -12.48 2.88 -9.97
N LEU A 56 -12.92 2.28 -8.85
CA LEU A 56 -13.06 2.97 -7.57
C LEU A 56 -11.73 3.55 -7.06
N TYR A 57 -10.66 2.77 -7.08
CA TYR A 57 -9.33 3.30 -6.70
C TYR A 57 -8.81 4.37 -7.67
N SER A 58 -9.15 4.31 -8.95
CA SER A 58 -8.79 5.36 -9.91
C SER A 58 -9.52 6.67 -9.62
N GLU A 59 -10.80 6.60 -9.23
CA GLU A 59 -11.56 7.78 -8.79
C GLU A 59 -10.98 8.37 -7.49
N PHE A 60 -10.70 7.52 -6.50
CA PHE A 60 -10.02 7.90 -5.26
C PHE A 60 -8.70 8.65 -5.54
N GLN A 61 -7.85 8.10 -6.42
CA GLN A 61 -6.55 8.71 -6.74
C GLN A 61 -6.70 10.11 -7.34
N LYS A 62 -7.68 10.34 -8.21
CA LYS A 62 -7.95 11.66 -8.80
C LYS A 62 -8.27 12.69 -7.72
N ILE A 63 -9.17 12.34 -6.79
CA ILE A 63 -9.56 13.24 -5.70
C ILE A 63 -8.36 13.56 -4.80
N VAL A 64 -7.59 12.55 -4.40
CA VAL A 64 -6.44 12.75 -3.50
C VAL A 64 -5.32 13.55 -4.15
N VAL A 65 -5.13 13.42 -5.47
CA VAL A 65 -4.16 14.24 -6.21
C VAL A 65 -4.58 15.71 -6.26
N GLU A 66 -5.88 15.99 -6.36
CA GLU A 66 -6.40 17.36 -6.33
C GLU A 66 -6.40 17.96 -4.93
N ASP A 67 -6.77 17.18 -3.91
CA ASP A 67 -6.82 17.64 -2.51
C ASP A 67 -5.43 17.79 -1.88
N VAL A 68 -4.43 17.12 -2.40
CA VAL A 68 -3.01 17.14 -1.96
C VAL A 68 -2.85 16.98 -0.43
N PRO A 69 -3.47 16.00 0.23
CA PRO A 69 -3.28 15.81 1.67
C PRO A 69 -1.85 15.38 2.04
N ILE A 70 -1.12 14.83 1.09
CA ILE A 70 0.27 14.36 1.22
C ILE A 70 1.03 14.74 -0.04
N THR A 71 2.22 15.31 0.14
CA THR A 71 3.16 15.55 -0.96
C THR A 71 4.12 14.38 -1.09
N PHE A 72 4.11 13.72 -2.25
CA PHE A 72 5.05 12.64 -2.57
C PHE A 72 6.35 13.23 -3.10
N ILE A 73 7.47 12.96 -2.42
CA ILE A 73 8.79 13.49 -2.78
C ILE A 73 9.52 12.50 -3.71
N ASN A 74 9.53 11.23 -3.34
CA ASN A 74 10.18 10.18 -4.10
C ASN A 74 9.59 8.80 -3.79
N ALA A 75 9.87 7.83 -4.67
CA ALA A 75 9.69 6.42 -4.41
C ALA A 75 11.06 5.79 -4.12
N SER A 76 11.24 5.25 -2.93
CA SER A 76 12.48 4.58 -2.54
C SER A 76 12.34 3.07 -2.76
N PRO A 77 13.10 2.48 -3.68
CA PRO A 77 13.10 1.03 -3.84
C PRO A 77 13.80 0.37 -2.66
N TYR A 78 13.31 -0.79 -2.25
CA TYR A 78 14.02 -1.66 -1.33
C TYR A 78 14.99 -2.54 -2.12
N HIS A 79 16.25 -2.48 -1.77
CA HIS A 79 17.29 -3.30 -2.38
C HIS A 79 17.58 -4.51 -1.51
N THR A 80 17.65 -5.68 -2.11
CA THR A 80 18.12 -6.90 -1.47
C THR A 80 19.44 -7.31 -2.10
N ALA A 81 20.49 -7.38 -1.30
CA ALA A 81 21.80 -7.90 -1.73
C ALA A 81 21.96 -9.33 -1.24
N TYR A 82 22.43 -10.20 -2.12
CA TYR A 82 22.74 -11.59 -1.80
C TYR A 82 23.99 -12.05 -2.55
N LYS A 83 24.60 -13.13 -2.05
CA LYS A 83 25.83 -13.66 -2.60
C LYS A 83 25.58 -14.28 -3.97
N ASP A 84 26.50 -14.10 -4.89
CA ASP A 84 26.45 -14.76 -6.20
C ASP A 84 26.36 -16.28 -6.07
N GLY A 85 25.57 -16.90 -6.95
CA GLY A 85 25.26 -18.33 -6.88
C GLY A 85 24.11 -18.71 -5.96
N LEU A 86 23.47 -17.78 -5.25
CA LEU A 86 22.23 -18.05 -4.54
C LEU A 86 21.05 -17.92 -5.50
N GLU A 87 20.30 -19.01 -5.66
CA GLU A 87 19.07 -19.08 -6.45
C GLU A 87 17.84 -19.00 -5.54
N GLY A 88 16.69 -18.55 -6.08
CA GLY A 88 15.44 -18.43 -5.33
C GLY A 88 15.42 -17.32 -4.29
N ALA A 89 16.29 -16.32 -4.41
CA ALA A 89 16.27 -15.16 -3.51
C ALA A 89 14.89 -14.46 -3.51
N PRO A 90 14.40 -13.99 -2.35
CA PRO A 90 13.08 -13.43 -2.25
C PRO A 90 12.96 -12.11 -3.04
N MET A 91 12.07 -12.10 -4.04
CA MET A 91 11.77 -10.96 -4.89
C MET A 91 10.38 -10.36 -4.63
N GLY A 92 9.67 -10.90 -3.65
CA GLY A 92 8.32 -10.47 -3.32
C GLY A 92 8.28 -9.19 -2.46
N ILE A 93 7.05 -8.70 -2.26
CA ILE A 93 6.77 -7.49 -1.45
C ILE A 93 7.22 -7.59 0.01
N TRP A 94 7.42 -8.80 0.49
CA TRP A 94 7.85 -9.10 1.86
C TRP A 94 9.37 -8.97 2.05
N GLY A 95 10.14 -8.78 0.95
CA GLY A 95 11.58 -8.68 1.02
C GLY A 95 12.22 -9.82 1.82
N PRO A 96 13.08 -9.53 2.80
CA PRO A 96 13.75 -10.57 3.59
C PRO A 96 12.83 -11.39 4.51
N MET A 97 11.56 -11.01 4.66
CA MET A 97 10.55 -11.78 5.40
C MET A 97 9.78 -12.78 4.51
N HIS A 98 10.15 -12.87 3.25
CA HIS A 98 9.59 -13.87 2.34
C HIS A 98 10.00 -15.28 2.74
N PRO A 99 9.16 -16.31 2.55
CA PRO A 99 9.58 -17.71 2.72
C PRO A 99 10.84 -18.00 1.92
N MET A 100 11.81 -18.66 2.55
CA MET A 100 13.13 -18.97 1.96
C MET A 100 13.30 -20.45 1.62
N ASP A 101 12.21 -21.19 1.60
CA ASP A 101 12.16 -22.63 1.32
C ASP A 101 12.60 -23.03 -0.09
N THR A 102 12.55 -22.09 -1.02
CA THR A 102 13.00 -22.26 -2.41
C THR A 102 14.45 -21.85 -2.65
N MET A 103 15.14 -21.36 -1.63
CA MET A 103 16.52 -20.91 -1.79
C MET A 103 17.48 -22.08 -1.88
N SER A 104 18.39 -22.01 -2.85
CA SER A 104 19.42 -23.03 -3.05
C SER A 104 20.72 -22.41 -3.56
N TRP A 105 21.83 -23.14 -3.40
CA TRP A 105 23.08 -22.76 -4.05
C TRP A 105 23.16 -23.40 -5.43
N LYS A 106 23.57 -22.59 -6.40
CA LYS A 106 23.92 -23.09 -7.73
C LYS A 106 25.05 -24.16 -7.60
N LYS A 107 24.80 -25.30 -8.16
CA LYS A 107 25.80 -26.39 -8.20
C LYS A 107 26.87 -26.12 -9.24
#